data_3dff7c8df717d78d185aa0c4b2450838
#
_entry.id   3dff7c8df717d78d185aa0c4b2450838
#
_cell.length_a   1.000
_cell.length_b   1.000
_cell.length_c   1.000
_cell.angle_alpha   90.00
_cell.angle_beta   90.00
_cell.angle_gamma   90.00
#
_symmetry.space_group_name_H-M   'P 1'
#
loop_
_entity.id
_entity.type
_entity.pdbx_description
1 polymer ?
#
loop_
_entity_poly.entity_id
_entity_poly.type
_entity_poly.pdbx_seq_one_letter_code
_entity_poly.pdbx_strand_id
1 'polypeptide(L)'
;MKSLFKKKLCLASLSAVIFALSACGAKTTGPAPEVAIDLGRSSLYTPEELNIAVLLIKDKFVTFAGCELHSIRYAGDDANNEKNLEWLNSLREVRSNIPPEDVGKQYVQVAEFLSNFHSPVEDGDYAWNQDMEYTDYQWWLGRLDDGRWEIVSWGY
;
A
#
# COMPACT_ATOMS: atom_id res chain seq x y z
N MET A 1 -14.34 41.80 -79.13
CA MET A 1 -14.87 40.87 -78.13
C MET A 1 -13.71 40.27 -77.39
N LYS A 2 -13.31 40.79 -76.23
CA LYS A 2 -12.47 40.10 -75.23
C LYS A 2 -12.60 40.91 -73.95
N SER A 3 -13.37 40.36 -72.99
CA SER A 3 -13.58 40.96 -71.67
C SER A 3 -12.40 40.59 -70.77
N LEU A 4 -11.75 41.62 -70.19
CA LEU A 4 -10.70 41.51 -69.22
C LEU A 4 -11.32 41.63 -67.83
N PHE A 5 -11.41 40.50 -67.10
CA PHE A 5 -11.80 40.47 -65.70
C PHE A 5 -10.60 40.89 -64.83
N LYS A 6 -10.71 42.02 -64.16
CA LYS A 6 -9.75 42.48 -63.15
C LYS A 6 -10.01 41.72 -61.85
N LYS A 7 -9.06 40.94 -61.41
CA LYS A 7 -9.07 40.31 -60.07
C LYS A 7 -8.75 41.36 -59.01
N LYS A 8 -9.71 41.65 -58.14
CA LYS A 8 -9.48 42.38 -56.90
C LYS A 8 -8.90 41.47 -55.85
N LEU A 9 -7.72 41.77 -55.35
CA LEU A 9 -7.03 41.12 -54.25
C LEU A 9 -7.59 41.70 -52.95
N CYS A 10 -8.39 40.91 -52.20
CA CYS A 10 -8.79 41.24 -50.83
C CYS A 10 -7.70 40.75 -49.88
N LEU A 11 -7.01 41.71 -49.24
CA LEU A 11 -6.17 41.44 -48.08
C LEU A 11 -7.08 41.12 -46.86
N ALA A 12 -7.13 39.90 -46.45
CA ALA A 12 -7.75 39.51 -45.20
C ALA A 12 -6.69 39.57 -44.08
N SER A 13 -6.87 40.53 -43.16
CA SER A 13 -6.05 40.66 -41.96
C SER A 13 -6.41 39.51 -41.00
N LEU A 14 -5.45 38.62 -40.79
CA LEU A 14 -5.55 37.50 -39.84
C LEU A 14 -5.21 38.02 -38.43
N SER A 15 -6.22 38.35 -37.64
CA SER A 15 -6.07 38.65 -36.21
C SER A 15 -5.82 37.36 -35.46
N ALA A 16 -4.56 37.14 -35.03
CA ALA A 16 -4.21 36.04 -34.14
C ALA A 16 -4.74 36.32 -32.74
N VAL A 17 -5.80 35.61 -32.34
CA VAL A 17 -6.27 35.57 -30.98
C VAL A 17 -5.42 34.54 -30.22
N ILE A 18 -4.52 35.05 -29.37
CA ILE A 18 -3.73 34.21 -28.47
C ILE A 18 -4.66 33.81 -27.31
N PHE A 19 -5.18 32.58 -27.32
CA PHE A 19 -5.79 31.94 -26.15
C PHE A 19 -4.66 31.55 -25.19
N ALA A 20 -4.51 32.34 -24.11
CA ALA A 20 -3.74 31.89 -22.95
C ALA A 20 -4.51 30.72 -22.28
N LEU A 21 -4.13 29.51 -22.61
CA LEU A 21 -4.54 28.30 -21.85
C LEU A 21 -3.87 28.39 -20.49
N SER A 22 -4.64 28.80 -19.46
CA SER A 22 -4.28 28.60 -18.08
C SER A 22 -4.21 27.07 -17.88
N ALA A 23 -3.00 26.53 -17.87
CA ALA A 23 -2.75 25.15 -17.45
C ALA A 23 -3.06 25.07 -15.96
N CYS A 24 -4.31 24.74 -15.60
CA CYS A 24 -4.59 24.10 -14.33
C CYS A 24 -3.71 22.85 -14.28
N GLY A 25 -2.78 22.83 -13.32
CA GLY A 25 -1.91 21.67 -13.09
C GLY A 25 -2.76 20.43 -12.83
N ALA A 26 -3.01 19.65 -13.88
CA ALA A 26 -3.47 18.29 -13.72
C ALA A 26 -2.32 17.56 -13.02
N LYS A 27 -2.55 17.10 -11.76
CA LYS A 27 -1.68 16.11 -11.13
C LYS A 27 -1.59 14.98 -12.14
N THR A 28 -0.41 14.76 -12.71
CA THR A 28 -0.15 13.58 -13.53
C THR A 28 -0.27 12.37 -12.62
N THR A 29 -1.41 11.70 -12.67
CA THR A 29 -1.58 10.37 -12.09
C THR A 29 -0.77 9.40 -12.94
N GLY A 30 0.55 9.33 -12.70
CA GLY A 30 1.34 8.18 -13.10
C GLY A 30 0.77 6.93 -12.42
N PRO A 31 1.09 5.72 -12.94
CA PRO A 31 0.75 4.50 -12.21
C PRO A 31 1.30 4.63 -10.79
N ALA A 32 0.49 4.21 -9.79
CA ALA A 32 0.94 4.19 -8.41
C ALA A 32 2.29 3.44 -8.34
N PRO A 33 3.28 3.92 -7.57
CA PRO A 33 4.56 3.25 -7.45
C PRO A 33 4.34 1.79 -7.04
N GLU A 34 5.05 0.89 -7.72
CA GLU A 34 4.98 -0.53 -7.40
C GLU A 34 5.61 -0.77 -6.03
N VAL A 35 4.86 -1.40 -5.12
CA VAL A 35 5.34 -1.74 -3.78
C VAL A 35 6.46 -2.79 -3.89
N ALA A 36 7.66 -2.46 -3.41
CA ALA A 36 8.78 -3.39 -3.38
C ALA A 36 8.54 -4.52 -2.37
N ILE A 37 8.60 -5.77 -2.81
CA ILE A 37 8.42 -6.95 -1.95
C ILE A 37 9.72 -7.71 -1.85
N ASP A 38 10.20 -7.93 -0.61
CA ASP A 38 11.38 -8.75 -0.31
C ASP A 38 10.98 -9.87 0.67
N LEU A 39 10.87 -11.08 0.16
CA LEU A 39 10.57 -12.28 0.96
C LEU A 39 11.82 -12.91 1.56
N GLY A 40 13.03 -12.48 1.15
CA GLY A 40 14.26 -13.04 1.64
C GLY A 40 14.37 -14.56 1.41
N ARG A 41 14.90 -15.24 2.42
CA ARG A 41 14.94 -16.70 2.47
C ARG A 41 14.32 -17.19 3.77
N SER A 42 13.51 -18.23 3.68
CA SER A 42 12.97 -18.92 4.84
C SER A 42 13.22 -20.42 4.73
N SER A 43 13.46 -21.06 5.86
CA SER A 43 13.46 -22.52 6.02
C SER A 43 12.14 -23.04 6.56
N LEU A 44 11.25 -22.16 7.02
CA LEU A 44 9.98 -22.47 7.67
C LEU A 44 8.78 -22.28 6.73
N TYR A 45 8.88 -21.35 5.78
CA TYR A 45 7.78 -20.93 4.92
C TYR A 45 8.18 -20.96 3.46
N THR A 46 7.25 -21.39 2.61
CA THR A 46 7.42 -21.26 1.16
C THR A 46 7.18 -19.81 0.71
N PRO A 47 7.71 -19.40 -0.45
CA PRO A 47 7.42 -18.08 -1.02
C PRO A 47 5.93 -17.82 -1.21
N GLU A 48 5.15 -18.85 -1.53
CA GLU A 48 3.70 -18.78 -1.71
C GLU A 48 3.00 -18.47 -0.39
N GLU A 49 3.40 -19.11 0.72
CA GLU A 49 2.86 -18.85 2.05
C GLU A 49 3.19 -17.43 2.53
N LEU A 50 4.43 -16.96 2.32
CA LEU A 50 4.82 -15.58 2.64
C LEU A 50 4.06 -14.55 1.77
N ASN A 51 3.79 -14.87 0.50
CA ASN A 51 2.98 -13.98 -0.36
C ASN A 51 1.53 -13.86 0.13
N ILE A 52 0.93 -14.91 0.70
CA ILE A 52 -0.39 -14.80 1.33
C ILE A 52 -0.35 -13.79 2.48
N ALA A 53 0.67 -13.84 3.33
CA ALA A 53 0.86 -12.88 4.41
C ALA A 53 1.02 -11.43 3.88
N VAL A 54 1.80 -11.24 2.80
CA VAL A 54 1.95 -9.93 2.13
C VAL A 54 0.62 -9.40 1.61
N LEU A 55 -0.23 -10.26 1.03
CA LEU A 55 -1.56 -9.84 0.56
C LEU A 55 -2.44 -9.37 1.72
N LEU A 56 -2.42 -10.03 2.87
CA LEU A 56 -3.14 -9.59 4.07
C LEU A 56 -2.64 -8.23 4.56
N ILE A 57 -1.31 -8.02 4.57
CA ILE A 57 -0.72 -6.73 4.94
C ILE A 57 -1.18 -5.62 3.98
N LYS A 58 -1.11 -5.85 2.67
CA LYS A 58 -1.58 -4.89 1.66
C LYS A 58 -3.07 -4.55 1.84
N ASP A 59 -3.91 -5.55 2.05
CA ASP A 59 -5.34 -5.36 2.30
C ASP A 59 -5.59 -4.53 3.56
N LYS A 60 -4.89 -4.84 4.64
CA LYS A 60 -4.95 -4.04 5.87
C LYS A 60 -4.42 -2.63 5.68
N PHE A 61 -3.33 -2.46 4.92
CA PHE A 61 -2.71 -1.16 4.67
C PHE A 61 -3.65 -0.19 3.93
N VAL A 62 -4.59 -0.68 3.12
CA VAL A 62 -5.62 0.16 2.47
C VAL A 62 -6.41 0.98 3.50
N THR A 63 -6.49 0.53 4.75
CA THR A 63 -7.15 1.30 5.84
C THR A 63 -6.30 2.45 6.37
N PHE A 64 -5.04 2.59 5.96
CA PHE A 64 -4.15 3.70 6.32
C PHE A 64 -4.37 4.86 5.33
N ALA A 65 -5.48 5.56 5.52
CA ALA A 65 -5.96 6.57 4.59
C ALA A 65 -4.87 7.60 4.24
N GLY A 66 -4.64 7.80 2.94
CA GLY A 66 -3.68 8.77 2.42
C GLY A 66 -2.20 8.36 2.52
N CYS A 67 -1.88 7.24 3.18
CA CYS A 67 -0.52 6.72 3.23
C CYS A 67 -0.12 6.04 1.91
N GLU A 68 1.16 6.13 1.56
CA GLU A 68 1.76 5.51 0.38
C GLU A 68 2.72 4.39 0.82
N LEU A 69 2.38 3.14 0.52
CA LEU A 69 3.19 1.97 0.86
C LEU A 69 4.33 1.82 -0.14
N HIS A 70 5.57 1.83 0.34
CA HIS A 70 6.78 1.74 -0.48
C HIS A 70 7.33 0.32 -0.54
N SER A 71 7.39 -0.36 0.60
CA SER A 71 7.95 -1.71 0.65
C SER A 71 7.35 -2.57 1.76
N ILE A 72 7.42 -3.90 1.55
CA ILE A 72 7.19 -4.91 2.57
C ILE A 72 8.33 -5.92 2.48
N ARG A 73 8.96 -6.23 3.62
CA ARG A 73 9.97 -7.28 3.71
C ARG A 73 9.67 -8.28 4.81
N TYR A 74 9.96 -9.54 4.57
CA TYR A 74 9.95 -10.56 5.62
C TYR A 74 11.14 -10.34 6.56
N ALA A 75 10.90 -10.36 7.88
CA ALA A 75 11.95 -10.08 8.87
C ALA A 75 12.88 -11.27 9.12
N GLY A 76 12.49 -12.48 8.70
CA GLY A 76 13.26 -13.71 8.85
C GLY A 76 12.63 -14.71 9.82
N ASP A 77 13.23 -15.92 9.85
CA ASP A 77 12.69 -17.06 10.62
C ASP A 77 12.79 -16.89 12.14
N ASP A 78 13.66 -16.00 12.63
CA ASP A 78 13.89 -15.78 14.07
C ASP A 78 12.63 -15.26 14.81
N ALA A 79 11.71 -14.62 14.07
CA ALA A 79 10.43 -14.19 14.62
C ALA A 79 9.55 -15.37 15.09
N ASN A 80 9.71 -16.56 14.48
CA ASN A 80 8.96 -17.76 14.82
C ASN A 80 9.62 -18.48 16.01
N ASN A 81 9.41 -17.96 17.21
CA ASN A 81 9.91 -18.52 18.46
C ASN A 81 8.80 -18.61 19.51
N GLU A 82 9.06 -19.41 20.57
CA GLU A 82 8.09 -19.69 21.63
C GLU A 82 7.55 -18.41 22.30
N LYS A 83 8.42 -17.45 22.59
CA LYS A 83 8.03 -16.19 23.24
C LYS A 83 7.04 -15.38 22.39
N ASN A 84 7.31 -15.26 21.10
CA ASN A 84 6.43 -14.54 20.19
C ASN A 84 5.12 -15.30 19.95
N LEU A 85 5.19 -16.62 19.89
CA LEU A 85 4.01 -17.47 19.75
C LEU A 85 3.08 -17.34 20.96
N GLU A 86 3.62 -17.41 22.18
CA GLU A 86 2.86 -17.19 23.42
C GLU A 86 2.24 -15.79 23.45
N TRP A 87 3.01 -14.76 23.08
CA TRP A 87 2.52 -13.39 23.02
C TRP A 87 1.35 -13.25 22.03
N LEU A 88 1.48 -13.74 20.79
CA LEU A 88 0.40 -13.67 19.81
C LEU A 88 -0.86 -14.45 20.26
N ASN A 89 -0.67 -15.60 20.86
CA ASN A 89 -1.78 -16.38 21.39
C ASN A 89 -2.48 -15.65 22.56
N SER A 90 -1.74 -14.98 23.43
CA SER A 90 -2.35 -14.16 24.49
C SER A 90 -3.18 -13.00 23.94
N LEU A 91 -2.73 -12.36 22.84
CA LEU A 91 -3.51 -11.34 22.13
C LEU A 91 -4.77 -11.93 21.49
N ARG A 92 -4.68 -13.16 20.97
CA ARG A 92 -5.82 -13.85 20.38
C ARG A 92 -6.92 -14.13 21.42
N GLU A 93 -6.55 -14.59 22.61
CA GLU A 93 -7.51 -14.91 23.69
C GLU A 93 -8.39 -13.74 24.11
N VAL A 94 -7.88 -12.50 24.00
CA VAL A 94 -8.63 -11.28 24.37
C VAL A 94 -9.38 -10.64 23.20
N ARG A 95 -9.28 -11.21 22.00
CA ARG A 95 -10.00 -10.68 20.81
C ARG A 95 -11.50 -11.00 20.91
N SER A 96 -12.33 -9.98 20.67
CA SER A 96 -13.79 -10.10 20.69
C SER A 96 -14.42 -10.55 19.37
N ASN A 97 -13.67 -10.50 18.27
CA ASN A 97 -14.17 -10.72 16.90
C ASN A 97 -13.65 -12.01 16.25
N ILE A 98 -13.41 -13.04 17.06
CA ILE A 98 -13.03 -14.36 16.55
C ILE A 98 -14.28 -15.05 16.00
N PRO A 99 -14.26 -15.59 14.76
CA PRO A 99 -15.33 -16.39 14.22
C PRO A 99 -15.65 -17.57 15.14
N PRO A 100 -16.94 -17.98 15.29
CA PRO A 100 -17.33 -19.08 16.18
C PRO A 100 -16.56 -20.39 15.94
N GLU A 101 -16.26 -20.70 14.66
CA GLU A 101 -15.50 -21.88 14.24
C GLU A 101 -14.02 -21.85 14.61
N ASP A 102 -13.51 -20.66 14.98
CA ASP A 102 -12.11 -20.44 15.34
C ASP A 102 -11.91 -20.20 16.84
N VAL A 103 -13.00 -20.20 17.62
CA VAL A 103 -12.91 -20.08 19.08
C VAL A 103 -12.14 -21.26 19.67
N GLY A 104 -11.12 -20.95 20.47
CA GLY A 104 -10.23 -21.94 21.10
C GLY A 104 -9.07 -22.42 20.22
N LYS A 105 -9.02 -22.05 18.92
CA LYS A 105 -7.84 -22.30 18.11
C LYS A 105 -6.69 -21.38 18.53
N GLN A 106 -5.48 -21.87 18.38
CA GLN A 106 -4.26 -21.12 18.67
C GLN A 106 -3.39 -21.02 17.40
N TYR A 107 -2.52 -20.01 17.37
CA TYR A 107 -1.48 -19.95 16.39
C TYR A 107 -0.42 -21.00 16.69
N VAL A 108 0.10 -21.62 15.63
CA VAL A 108 1.16 -22.63 15.70
C VAL A 108 2.48 -22.12 15.12
N GLN A 109 2.42 -21.01 14.39
CA GLN A 109 3.59 -20.33 13.81
C GLN A 109 3.38 -18.80 13.82
N VAL A 110 4.51 -18.07 13.77
CA VAL A 110 4.55 -16.61 13.77
C VAL A 110 5.45 -16.12 12.63
N ALA A 111 5.01 -15.09 11.93
CA ALA A 111 5.85 -14.35 10.99
C ALA A 111 5.80 -12.85 11.30
N GLU A 112 6.97 -12.20 11.19
CA GLU A 112 7.10 -10.76 11.24
C GLU A 112 7.43 -10.22 9.85
N PHE A 113 6.77 -9.14 9.48
CA PHE A 113 7.11 -8.35 8.31
C PHE A 113 7.34 -6.91 8.72
N LEU A 114 8.14 -6.22 7.92
CA LEU A 114 8.47 -4.82 8.10
C LEU A 114 8.08 -4.06 6.84
N SER A 115 7.50 -2.89 7.00
CA SER A 115 7.13 -2.04 5.87
C SER A 115 7.69 -0.64 6.00
N ASN A 116 7.91 0.00 4.85
CA ASN A 116 8.16 1.43 4.78
C ASN A 116 7.00 2.08 4.05
N PHE A 117 6.56 3.22 4.53
CA PHE A 117 5.48 3.97 3.93
C PHE A 117 5.59 5.46 4.28
N HIS A 118 5.01 6.30 3.44
CA HIS A 118 4.91 7.74 3.67
C HIS A 118 3.49 8.11 4.10
N SER A 119 3.39 8.97 5.10
CA SER A 119 2.11 9.50 5.57
C SER A 119 1.63 10.67 4.71
N PRO A 120 0.32 11.04 4.76
CA PRO A 120 -0.21 12.13 3.96
C PRO A 120 0.50 13.45 4.20
N VAL A 121 0.68 14.22 3.11
CA VAL A 121 1.22 15.60 3.17
C VAL A 121 0.18 16.58 3.73
N GLU A 122 -1.12 16.32 3.46
CA GLU A 122 -2.21 17.17 3.93
C GLU A 122 -2.63 16.78 5.34
N ASP A 123 -2.94 17.79 6.14
CA ASP A 123 -3.49 17.59 7.48
C ASP A 123 -4.88 16.94 7.41
N GLY A 124 -5.14 15.99 8.30
CA GLY A 124 -6.40 15.24 8.37
C GLY A 124 -6.54 14.50 9.70
N ASP A 125 -7.69 13.87 9.92
CA ASP A 125 -7.94 13.01 11.10
C ASP A 125 -7.19 11.67 10.98
N TYR A 126 -5.86 11.73 10.80
CA TYR A 126 -5.01 10.55 10.67
C TYR A 126 -4.26 10.29 11.99
N ALA A 127 -4.00 9.01 12.26
CA ALA A 127 -3.17 8.58 13.39
C ALA A 127 -1.67 8.81 13.15
N TRP A 128 -1.29 9.45 12.03
CA TRP A 128 0.07 9.62 11.55
C TRP A 128 0.52 11.07 11.67
N ASN A 129 1.82 11.29 11.93
CA ASN A 129 2.41 12.60 11.72
C ASN A 129 2.37 12.94 10.24
N GLN A 130 2.13 14.20 9.92
CA GLN A 130 2.03 14.70 8.56
C GLN A 130 3.38 14.64 7.83
N ASP A 131 3.37 14.25 6.55
CA ASP A 131 4.53 14.28 5.65
C ASP A 131 5.78 13.58 6.22
N MET A 132 5.58 12.37 6.75
CA MET A 132 6.63 11.59 7.40
C MET A 132 6.85 10.24 6.73
N GLU A 133 8.13 9.86 6.58
CA GLU A 133 8.50 8.50 6.21
C GLU A 133 8.55 7.61 7.47
N TYR A 134 7.79 6.53 7.44
CA TYR A 134 7.79 5.48 8.45
C TYR A 134 8.58 4.30 7.94
N THR A 135 9.63 3.90 8.66
CA THR A 135 10.52 2.80 8.29
C THR A 135 10.43 1.67 9.30
N ASP A 136 10.56 0.43 8.81
CA ASP A 136 10.53 -0.78 9.64
C ASP A 136 9.28 -0.90 10.53
N TYR A 137 8.14 -0.45 10.01
CA TYR A 137 6.85 -0.61 10.68
C TYR A 137 6.46 -2.08 10.70
N GLN A 138 6.25 -2.61 11.90
CA GLN A 138 6.10 -4.03 12.15
C GLN A 138 4.69 -4.53 11.86
N TRP A 139 4.61 -5.74 11.32
CA TRP A 139 3.40 -6.53 11.12
C TRP A 139 3.62 -7.91 11.69
N TRP A 140 2.84 -8.28 12.70
CA TRP A 140 2.91 -9.57 13.35
C TRP A 140 1.74 -10.43 12.93
N LEU A 141 2.05 -11.57 12.31
CA LEU A 141 1.05 -12.51 11.82
C LEU A 141 1.19 -13.83 12.55
N GLY A 142 0.04 -14.39 12.95
CA GLY A 142 -0.08 -15.74 13.48
C GLY A 142 -0.67 -16.67 12.43
N ARG A 143 -0.16 -17.90 12.35
CA ARG A 143 -0.68 -18.95 11.47
C ARG A 143 -1.39 -20.00 12.28
N LEU A 144 -2.63 -20.28 11.93
CA LEU A 144 -3.42 -21.36 12.52
C LEU A 144 -2.96 -22.75 12.01
N ASP A 145 -3.36 -23.81 12.68
CA ASP A 145 -3.06 -25.19 12.33
C ASP A 145 -3.62 -25.62 10.96
N ASP A 146 -4.68 -24.96 10.49
CA ASP A 146 -5.24 -25.15 9.15
C ASP A 146 -4.49 -24.39 8.03
N GLY A 147 -3.41 -23.70 8.38
CA GLY A 147 -2.54 -22.98 7.46
C GLY A 147 -2.95 -21.53 7.18
N ARG A 148 -4.08 -21.05 7.71
CA ARG A 148 -4.53 -19.68 7.54
C ARG A 148 -3.68 -18.70 8.33
N TRP A 149 -3.33 -17.57 7.71
CA TRP A 149 -2.67 -16.44 8.35
C TRP A 149 -3.68 -15.40 8.85
N GLU A 150 -3.39 -14.81 10.00
CA GLU A 150 -4.12 -13.67 10.55
C GLU A 150 -3.14 -12.57 10.95
N ILE A 151 -3.43 -11.30 10.63
CA ILE A 151 -2.73 -10.17 11.23
C ILE A 151 -3.19 -10.03 12.68
N VAL A 152 -2.24 -10.07 13.62
CA VAL A 152 -2.51 -10.03 15.06
C VAL A 152 -2.18 -8.69 15.65
N SER A 153 -1.03 -8.11 15.28
CA SER A 153 -0.57 -6.82 15.76
C SER A 153 0.20 -6.07 14.67
N TRP A 154 0.23 -4.76 14.77
CA TRP A 154 1.04 -3.88 13.92
C TRP A 154 1.41 -2.62 14.69
N GLY A 155 2.57 -2.04 14.37
CA GLY A 155 3.08 -0.84 15.05
C GLY A 155 4.61 -0.84 15.20
N TYR A 156 5.07 -0.15 16.22
CA TYR A 156 6.46 -0.15 16.69
C TYR A 156 6.56 -0.83 18.04
#